data_9aef280b731480a67af86d0346c0ae02
#
_entry.id   9aef280b731480a67af86d0346c0ae02
#
_cell.length_a   1.000
_cell.length_b   1.000
_cell.length_c   1.000
_cell.angle_alpha   90.00
_cell.angle_beta   90.00
_cell.angle_gamma   90.00
#
_symmetry.space_group_name_H-M   'P 1'
#
loop_
_entity.id
_entity.type
_entity.pdbx_description
1 polymer ?
#
loop_
_entity_poly.entity_id
_entity_poly.type
_entity_poly.pdbx_seq_one_letter_code
_entity_poly.pdbx_strand_id
1 'polypeptide(L)'
;MKLVDTLTSYRKEFVDAASESPFIVFLCGPSLTSEEPSALLRRRLKELLERENFEVVLGEDDGLDNEEIHHIGINSQDNELEFIQSRCGAVVIIASSAGSFCELALFSWHFVHDDGLIDNTKTDCIVLIEEKYKSHRSYLNSGPAAAVDAFGKVEFVNFSAYDPASLLQRLKSRRGILTVDNKRGRPRVGRKPR
;
A
#
# COMPACT_ATOMS: atom_id res chain seq x y z
N MET A 1 31.07 -21.24 4.74
CA MET A 1 29.92 -20.45 4.26
C MET A 1 29.88 -19.19 5.12
N LYS A 2 29.90 -18.00 4.50
CA LYS A 2 29.90 -16.73 5.25
C LYS A 2 28.48 -16.47 5.77
N LEU A 3 28.34 -15.84 6.95
CA LEU A 3 27.07 -15.52 7.56
C LEU A 3 26.11 -14.77 6.59
N VAL A 4 26.68 -13.89 5.79
CA VAL A 4 25.96 -13.13 4.76
C VAL A 4 25.30 -14.06 3.73
N ASP A 5 26.02 -15.08 3.27
CA ASP A 5 25.49 -16.03 2.27
C ASP A 5 24.32 -16.84 2.86
N THR A 6 24.43 -17.22 4.13
CA THR A 6 23.40 -17.95 4.85
C THR A 6 22.14 -17.10 5.03
N LEU A 7 22.29 -15.84 5.44
CA LEU A 7 21.16 -14.91 5.62
C LEU A 7 20.47 -14.60 4.29
N THR A 8 21.24 -14.45 3.22
CA THR A 8 20.70 -14.19 1.87
C THR A 8 19.91 -15.39 1.35
N SER A 9 20.44 -16.62 1.51
CA SER A 9 19.75 -17.86 1.14
C SER A 9 18.45 -18.02 1.95
N TYR A 10 18.53 -17.86 3.25
CA TYR A 10 17.35 -17.93 4.13
C TYR A 10 16.27 -16.91 3.76
N ARG A 11 16.69 -15.66 3.47
CA ARG A 11 15.74 -14.62 3.03
C ARG A 11 15.05 -14.99 1.72
N LYS A 12 15.81 -15.54 0.77
CA LYS A 12 15.23 -15.97 -0.51
C LYS A 12 14.22 -17.09 -0.33
N GLU A 13 14.62 -18.17 0.37
CA GLU A 13 13.72 -19.30 0.68
C GLU A 13 12.45 -18.84 1.40
N PHE A 14 12.58 -17.87 2.33
CA PHE A 14 11.45 -17.29 3.04
C PHE A 14 10.51 -16.52 2.14
N VAL A 15 11.04 -15.69 1.24
CA VAL A 15 10.24 -14.92 0.27
C VAL A 15 9.56 -15.86 -0.73
N ASP A 16 10.26 -16.87 -1.20
CA ASP A 16 9.73 -17.85 -2.16
C ASP A 16 8.61 -18.70 -1.50
N ALA A 17 8.78 -19.14 -0.27
CA ALA A 17 7.77 -19.88 0.47
C ALA A 17 6.52 -19.05 0.80
N ALA A 18 6.65 -17.72 0.88
CA ALA A 18 5.54 -16.82 1.10
C ALA A 18 4.83 -16.39 -0.19
N SER A 19 5.38 -16.71 -1.36
CA SER A 19 4.84 -16.25 -2.66
C SER A 19 3.42 -16.72 -2.94
N GLU A 20 3.04 -17.88 -2.41
CA GLU A 20 1.69 -18.46 -2.52
C GLU A 20 0.71 -17.94 -1.46
N SER A 21 1.18 -17.13 -0.51
CA SER A 21 0.31 -16.58 0.54
C SER A 21 -0.50 -15.41 -0.02
N PRO A 22 -1.82 -15.37 0.22
CA PRO A 22 -2.65 -14.25 -0.19
C PRO A 22 -2.11 -12.94 0.38
N PHE A 23 -1.94 -11.93 -0.48
CA PHE A 23 -1.50 -10.61 -0.08
C PHE A 23 -2.16 -9.57 -0.98
N ILE A 24 -3.05 -8.78 -0.39
CA ILE A 24 -3.81 -7.76 -1.09
C ILE A 24 -3.04 -6.44 -1.04
N VAL A 25 -2.88 -5.83 -2.20
CA VAL A 25 -2.34 -4.47 -2.38
C VAL A 25 -3.46 -3.57 -2.86
N PHE A 26 -3.81 -2.56 -2.08
CA PHE A 26 -4.72 -1.51 -2.51
C PHE A 26 -3.93 -0.46 -3.29
N LEU A 27 -4.24 -0.30 -4.59
CA LEU A 27 -3.47 0.55 -5.50
C LEU A 27 -4.26 1.80 -5.87
N CYS A 28 -3.97 2.92 -5.20
CA CYS A 28 -4.57 4.23 -5.43
C CYS A 28 -3.82 5.04 -6.49
N GLY A 29 -4.52 5.92 -7.15
CA GLY A 29 -3.90 6.83 -8.12
C GLY A 29 -4.90 7.37 -9.15
N PRO A 30 -4.41 8.03 -10.21
CA PRO A 30 -5.25 8.55 -11.28
C PRO A 30 -5.94 7.43 -12.05
N SER A 31 -7.09 7.77 -12.68
CA SER A 31 -7.85 6.82 -13.51
C SER A 31 -6.96 6.06 -14.50
N LEU A 32 -7.19 4.76 -14.63
CA LEU A 32 -6.48 3.91 -15.58
C LEU A 32 -6.76 4.26 -17.06
N THR A 33 -7.80 5.03 -17.33
CA THR A 33 -8.13 5.49 -18.70
C THR A 33 -7.32 6.71 -19.14
N SER A 34 -6.61 7.37 -18.21
CA SER A 34 -5.77 8.52 -18.51
C SER A 34 -4.45 8.10 -19.17
N GLU A 35 -3.92 8.95 -20.06
CA GLU A 35 -2.62 8.78 -20.70
C GLU A 35 -1.48 9.52 -19.97
N GLU A 36 -1.75 10.12 -18.82
CA GLU A 36 -0.75 10.78 -18.00
C GLU A 36 0.31 9.79 -17.48
N PRO A 37 1.57 10.21 -17.31
CA PRO A 37 2.64 9.34 -16.84
C PRO A 37 2.34 8.58 -15.55
N SER A 38 1.60 9.20 -14.65
CA SER A 38 1.16 8.59 -13.39
C SER A 38 0.14 7.46 -13.59
N ALA A 39 -0.79 7.62 -14.52
CA ALA A 39 -1.76 6.59 -14.89
C ALA A 39 -1.09 5.41 -15.61
N LEU A 40 -0.15 5.71 -16.50
CA LEU A 40 0.69 4.70 -17.15
C LEU A 40 1.50 3.91 -16.14
N LEU A 41 2.06 4.59 -15.13
CA LEU A 41 2.75 3.93 -14.03
C LEU A 41 1.79 3.03 -13.23
N ARG A 42 0.58 3.51 -12.92
CA ARG A 42 -0.43 2.72 -12.18
C ARG A 42 -0.80 1.44 -12.93
N ARG A 43 -1.05 1.52 -14.24
CA ARG A 43 -1.31 0.33 -15.09
C ARG A 43 -0.14 -0.65 -15.05
N ARG A 44 1.08 -0.16 -15.26
CA ARG A 44 2.31 -0.97 -15.24
C ARG A 44 2.54 -1.63 -13.87
N LEU A 45 2.28 -0.92 -12.78
CA LEU A 45 2.40 -1.47 -11.44
C LEU A 45 1.34 -2.54 -11.18
N LYS A 46 0.09 -2.32 -11.59
CA LYS A 46 -0.97 -3.33 -11.49
C LYS A 46 -0.55 -4.62 -12.17
N GLU A 47 -0.19 -4.57 -13.44
CA GLU A 47 0.24 -5.73 -14.22
C GLU A 47 1.47 -6.43 -13.63
N LEU A 48 2.43 -5.67 -13.10
CA LEU A 48 3.62 -6.22 -12.46
C LEU A 48 3.25 -6.97 -11.18
N LEU A 49 2.45 -6.37 -10.32
CA LEU A 49 2.07 -6.95 -9.03
C LEU A 49 1.23 -8.22 -9.23
N GLU A 50 0.29 -8.22 -10.17
CA GLU A 50 -0.50 -9.40 -10.52
C GLU A 50 0.38 -10.56 -11.02
N ARG A 51 1.38 -10.28 -11.87
CA ARG A 51 2.37 -11.29 -12.33
C ARG A 51 3.21 -11.87 -11.18
N GLU A 52 3.39 -11.10 -10.11
CA GLU A 52 4.14 -11.50 -8.93
C GLU A 52 3.25 -12.09 -7.82
N ASN A 53 2.05 -12.55 -8.20
CA ASN A 53 1.06 -13.17 -7.32
C ASN A 53 0.60 -12.28 -6.15
N PHE A 54 0.46 -10.97 -6.40
CA PHE A 54 -0.28 -10.07 -5.51
C PHE A 54 -1.70 -9.92 -6.02
N GLU A 55 -2.67 -9.92 -5.12
CA GLU A 55 -4.02 -9.49 -5.42
C GLU A 55 -4.07 -7.97 -5.40
N VAL A 56 -4.39 -7.35 -6.53
CA VAL A 56 -4.44 -5.90 -6.66
C VAL A 56 -5.89 -5.44 -6.69
N VAL A 57 -6.26 -4.58 -5.76
CA VAL A 57 -7.59 -3.97 -5.67
C VAL A 57 -7.45 -2.47 -5.92
N LEU A 58 -8.36 -1.94 -6.71
CA LEU A 58 -8.44 -0.52 -7.06
C LEU A 58 -9.67 0.09 -6.38
N GLY A 59 -9.62 1.40 -6.08
CA GLY A 59 -10.77 2.10 -5.48
C GLY A 59 -12.01 2.12 -6.39
N GLU A 60 -11.82 1.97 -7.71
CA GLU A 60 -12.89 1.87 -8.71
C GLU A 60 -13.38 0.44 -8.99
N ASP A 61 -12.88 -0.58 -8.30
CA ASP A 61 -13.35 -1.96 -8.46
C ASP A 61 -14.76 -2.14 -7.85
N ASP A 62 -15.55 -3.06 -8.39
CA ASP A 62 -16.99 -3.22 -8.10
C ASP A 62 -17.37 -3.33 -6.61
N GLY A 63 -16.48 -3.84 -5.78
CA GLY A 63 -16.69 -3.94 -4.32
C GLY A 63 -16.70 -2.60 -3.57
N LEU A 64 -16.38 -1.50 -4.26
CA LEU A 64 -16.36 -0.14 -3.73
C LEU A 64 -17.36 0.77 -4.47
N ASP A 65 -18.25 0.19 -5.27
CA ASP A 65 -19.30 0.91 -6.02
C ASP A 65 -20.33 1.53 -5.08
N ASN A 66 -20.86 2.70 -5.49
CA ASN A 66 -21.82 3.47 -4.73
C ASN A 66 -23.13 2.72 -4.39
N GLU A 67 -23.53 1.72 -5.17
CA GLU A 67 -24.71 0.91 -4.89
C GLU A 67 -24.49 -0.15 -3.79
N GLU A 68 -23.26 -0.59 -3.60
CA GLU A 68 -22.89 -1.55 -2.55
C GLU A 68 -22.37 -0.90 -1.25
N ILE A 69 -22.03 0.38 -1.31
CA ILE A 69 -21.52 1.19 -0.19
C ILE A 69 -22.43 1.14 1.04
N HIS A 70 -23.76 1.06 0.84
CA HIS A 70 -24.74 1.09 1.93
C HIS A 70 -24.70 -0.11 2.88
N HIS A 71 -23.89 -1.13 2.58
CA HIS A 71 -23.81 -2.35 3.40
C HIS A 71 -22.62 -2.37 4.37
N ILE A 72 -21.61 -1.51 4.17
CA ILE A 72 -20.36 -1.54 4.96
C ILE A 72 -20.10 -0.21 5.66
N GLY A 73 -20.22 0.92 4.95
CA GLY A 73 -19.95 2.25 5.46
C GLY A 73 -21.01 3.29 5.01
N ILE A 74 -20.80 4.54 5.39
CA ILE A 74 -21.71 5.65 5.05
C ILE A 74 -21.32 6.29 3.70
N ASN A 75 -20.06 6.11 3.28
CA ASN A 75 -19.49 6.67 2.07
C ASN A 75 -18.29 5.86 1.59
N SER A 76 -17.76 6.16 0.41
CA SER A 76 -16.59 5.48 -0.19
C SER A 76 -15.37 5.49 0.72
N GLN A 77 -15.12 6.57 1.45
CA GLN A 77 -13.96 6.68 2.34
C GLN A 77 -14.01 5.68 3.48
N ASP A 78 -15.18 5.54 4.12
CA ASP A 78 -15.38 4.58 5.21
C ASP A 78 -15.17 3.15 4.72
N ASN A 79 -15.67 2.83 3.51
CA ASN A 79 -15.52 1.51 2.91
C ASN A 79 -14.06 1.19 2.58
N GLU A 80 -13.36 2.14 1.95
CA GLU A 80 -11.94 1.99 1.63
C GLU A 80 -11.10 1.78 2.90
N LEU A 81 -11.32 2.59 3.93
CA LEU A 81 -10.60 2.48 5.20
C LEU A 81 -10.86 1.13 5.88
N GLU A 82 -12.11 0.69 5.97
CA GLU A 82 -12.46 -0.60 6.55
C GLU A 82 -11.86 -1.76 5.75
N PHE A 83 -11.94 -1.70 4.41
CA PHE A 83 -11.34 -2.70 3.54
C PHE A 83 -9.82 -2.75 3.71
N ILE A 84 -9.16 -1.61 3.68
CA ILE A 84 -7.71 -1.52 3.85
C ILE A 84 -7.29 -2.10 5.19
N GLN A 85 -7.94 -1.72 6.27
CA GLN A 85 -7.63 -2.20 7.63
C GLN A 85 -7.85 -3.69 7.80
N SER A 86 -8.93 -4.21 7.24
CA SER A 86 -9.35 -5.59 7.46
C SER A 86 -8.67 -6.58 6.54
N ARG A 87 -8.27 -6.16 5.32
CA ARG A 87 -7.88 -7.06 4.24
C ARG A 87 -6.49 -6.81 3.66
N CYS A 88 -6.06 -5.54 3.55
CA CYS A 88 -4.86 -5.21 2.79
C CYS A 88 -3.57 -5.42 3.59
N GLY A 89 -2.58 -6.00 2.94
CA GLY A 89 -1.21 -6.07 3.45
C GLY A 89 -0.40 -4.82 3.12
N ALA A 90 -0.81 -4.06 2.08
CA ALA A 90 -0.21 -2.78 1.72
C ALA A 90 -1.19 -1.86 0.99
N VAL A 91 -0.95 -0.56 1.10
CA VAL A 91 -1.52 0.49 0.26
C VAL A 91 -0.39 1.13 -0.54
N VAL A 92 -0.58 1.27 -1.83
CA VAL A 92 0.35 1.98 -2.73
C VAL A 92 -0.40 3.15 -3.35
N ILE A 93 0.08 4.37 -3.13
CA ILE A 93 -0.56 5.60 -3.61
C ILE A 93 0.33 6.27 -4.64
N ILE A 94 -0.18 6.48 -5.87
CA ILE A 94 0.46 7.32 -6.89
C ILE A 94 -0.19 8.70 -6.81
N ALA A 95 0.39 9.58 -6.01
CA ALA A 95 -0.16 10.89 -5.69
C ALA A 95 0.10 11.91 -6.82
N SER A 96 -0.88 12.07 -7.71
CA SER A 96 -0.77 12.95 -8.88
C SER A 96 -2.08 13.63 -9.30
N SER A 97 -3.22 13.13 -8.83
CA SER A 97 -4.54 13.68 -9.11
C SER A 97 -5.19 14.24 -7.84
N ALA A 98 -6.24 15.04 -7.97
CA ALA A 98 -6.98 15.57 -6.82
C ALA A 98 -7.46 14.44 -5.90
N GLY A 99 -8.03 13.37 -6.46
CA GLY A 99 -8.47 12.20 -5.70
C GLY A 99 -7.31 11.55 -4.94
N SER A 100 -6.21 11.23 -5.61
CA SER A 100 -5.07 10.58 -4.96
C SER A 100 -4.37 11.43 -3.90
N PHE A 101 -4.44 12.76 -3.98
CA PHE A 101 -4.00 13.63 -2.88
C PHE A 101 -4.98 13.63 -1.71
N CYS A 102 -6.29 13.52 -1.96
CA CYS A 102 -7.28 13.35 -0.91
C CYS A 102 -7.11 12.01 -0.19
N GLU A 103 -6.91 10.91 -0.93
CA GLU A 103 -6.60 9.58 -0.39
C GLU A 103 -5.33 9.62 0.46
N LEU A 104 -4.25 10.25 -0.04
CA LEU A 104 -3.02 10.42 0.73
C LEU A 104 -3.26 11.18 2.04
N ALA A 105 -4.01 12.27 2.01
CA ALA A 105 -4.34 13.05 3.21
C ALA A 105 -5.18 12.24 4.20
N LEU A 106 -6.19 11.52 3.72
CA LEU A 106 -7.07 10.68 4.52
C LEU A 106 -6.28 9.54 5.19
N PHE A 107 -5.53 8.77 4.40
CA PHE A 107 -4.81 7.60 4.90
C PHE A 107 -3.67 8.01 5.83
N SER A 108 -2.93 9.08 5.52
CA SER A 108 -1.89 9.58 6.40
C SER A 108 -2.45 10.00 7.76
N TRP A 109 -3.58 10.68 7.78
CA TRP A 109 -4.23 11.09 9.02
C TRP A 109 -4.75 9.89 9.81
N HIS A 110 -5.43 8.97 9.13
CA HIS A 110 -6.00 7.77 9.74
C HIS A 110 -4.93 6.88 10.37
N PHE A 111 -3.84 6.62 9.65
CA PHE A 111 -2.74 5.80 10.17
C PHE A 111 -1.99 6.45 11.34
N VAL A 112 -1.99 7.78 11.46
CA VAL A 112 -1.34 8.49 12.57
C VAL A 112 -2.23 8.62 13.80
N HIS A 113 -3.55 8.79 13.63
CA HIS A 113 -4.44 9.18 14.72
C HIS A 113 -5.35 8.08 15.22
N ASP A 114 -5.59 7.06 14.43
CA ASP A 114 -6.28 5.89 14.95
C ASP A 114 -5.29 5.09 15.80
N ASP A 115 -5.69 4.68 17.00
CA ASP A 115 -4.88 3.91 17.98
C ASP A 115 -4.20 2.66 17.39
N GLY A 116 -4.43 2.44 16.11
CA GLY A 116 -3.84 1.41 15.29
C GLY A 116 -2.36 1.55 14.95
N LEU A 117 -1.70 2.69 15.14
CA LEU A 117 -0.27 2.81 14.79
C LEU A 117 0.63 1.91 15.65
N ILE A 118 0.28 1.73 16.90
CA ILE A 118 1.05 0.88 17.82
C ILE A 118 0.73 -0.59 17.61
N ASP A 119 -0.52 -0.91 17.25
CA ASP A 119 -0.98 -2.30 17.05
C ASP A 119 -1.13 -2.69 15.56
N ASN A 120 -1.20 -1.74 14.63
CA ASN A 120 -1.56 -1.97 13.24
C ASN A 120 -0.34 -1.99 12.30
N THR A 121 0.68 -2.73 12.66
CA THR A 121 1.81 -3.03 11.77
C THR A 121 1.43 -3.93 10.58
N LYS A 122 0.14 -4.16 10.34
CA LYS A 122 -0.34 -5.12 9.34
C LYS A 122 -0.34 -4.55 7.92
N THR A 123 -0.71 -3.29 7.75
CA THR A 123 -0.77 -2.66 6.43
C THR A 123 0.41 -1.71 6.24
N ASP A 124 1.20 -1.95 5.20
CA ASP A 124 2.30 -1.05 4.82
C ASP A 124 1.76 0.07 3.93
N CYS A 125 2.24 1.30 4.09
CA CYS A 125 1.83 2.43 3.27
C CYS A 125 3.01 2.94 2.44
N ILE A 126 2.86 2.95 1.12
CA ILE A 126 3.91 3.38 0.18
C ILE A 126 3.33 4.47 -0.72
N VAL A 127 3.98 5.62 -0.76
CA VAL A 127 3.53 6.77 -1.54
C VAL A 127 4.58 7.15 -2.57
N LEU A 128 4.16 7.23 -3.82
CA LEU A 128 4.94 7.74 -4.93
C LEU A 128 4.43 9.13 -5.31
N ILE A 129 5.28 10.13 -5.16
CA ILE A 129 4.96 11.54 -5.48
C ILE A 129 5.86 11.98 -6.61
N GLU A 130 5.36 12.81 -7.52
CA GLU A 130 6.18 13.31 -8.62
C GLU A 130 7.35 14.17 -8.11
N GLU A 131 8.54 13.92 -8.64
CA GLU A 131 9.81 14.52 -8.20
C GLU A 131 9.78 16.06 -8.16
N LYS A 132 8.98 16.69 -9.02
CA LYS A 132 8.81 18.15 -9.02
C LYS A 132 8.34 18.73 -7.69
N TYR A 133 7.65 17.94 -6.86
CA TYR A 133 7.16 18.38 -5.55
C TYR A 133 8.19 18.26 -4.43
N LYS A 134 9.31 17.56 -4.64
CA LYS A 134 10.30 17.23 -3.61
C LYS A 134 10.87 18.46 -2.90
N SER A 135 11.20 19.51 -3.65
CA SER A 135 11.80 20.73 -3.12
C SER A 135 10.80 21.82 -2.74
N HIS A 136 9.52 21.58 -2.95
CA HIS A 136 8.49 22.55 -2.65
C HIS A 136 8.20 22.60 -1.14
N ARG A 137 8.31 23.78 -0.55
CA ARG A 137 7.80 24.02 0.80
C ARG A 137 6.27 24.09 0.71
N SER A 138 5.61 22.98 0.95
CA SER A 138 4.15 22.85 0.81
C SER A 138 3.54 22.04 1.96
N TYR A 139 2.25 22.18 2.16
CA TYR A 139 1.51 21.36 3.12
C TYR A 139 1.62 19.86 2.76
N LEU A 140 1.65 19.52 1.46
CA LEU A 140 1.85 18.13 1.01
C LEU A 140 3.09 17.50 1.65
N ASN A 141 4.22 18.20 1.61
CA ASN A 141 5.49 17.68 2.11
C ASN A 141 5.61 17.71 3.64
N SER A 142 5.10 18.77 4.28
CA SER A 142 5.19 18.94 5.74
C SER A 142 4.05 18.29 6.53
N GLY A 143 2.99 17.87 5.84
CA GLY A 143 1.83 17.20 6.42
C GLY A 143 1.76 15.72 5.99
N PRO A 144 0.92 15.37 5.00
CA PRO A 144 0.65 13.98 4.65
C PRO A 144 1.90 13.16 4.30
N ALA A 145 2.81 13.69 3.47
CA ALA A 145 4.02 12.97 3.11
C ALA A 145 4.94 12.72 4.32
N ALA A 146 5.16 13.73 5.16
CA ALA A 146 5.94 13.57 6.38
C ALA A 146 5.30 12.59 7.37
N ALA A 147 3.97 12.60 7.47
CA ALA A 147 3.23 11.66 8.30
C ALA A 147 3.44 10.21 7.83
N VAL A 148 3.28 9.94 6.52
CA VAL A 148 3.53 8.60 5.98
C VAL A 148 4.98 8.19 6.13
N ASP A 149 5.95 9.07 5.93
CA ASP A 149 7.38 8.73 6.02
C ASP A 149 7.80 8.28 7.44
N ALA A 150 7.00 8.63 8.44
CA ALA A 150 7.23 8.19 9.83
C ALA A 150 6.91 6.70 10.08
N PHE A 151 6.04 6.07 9.28
CA PHE A 151 5.62 4.68 9.50
C PHE A 151 5.64 3.82 8.21
N GLY A 152 5.68 4.43 7.06
CA GLY A 152 5.63 3.80 5.74
C GLY A 152 6.84 4.13 4.88
N LYS A 153 6.59 4.51 3.64
CA LYS A 153 7.62 4.91 2.69
C LYS A 153 7.10 5.99 1.75
N VAL A 154 7.81 7.09 1.65
CA VAL A 154 7.55 8.12 0.64
C VAL A 154 8.71 8.18 -0.35
N GLU A 155 8.41 8.14 -1.63
CA GLU A 155 9.38 8.29 -2.71
C GLU A 155 8.97 9.42 -3.66
N PHE A 156 9.89 10.36 -3.89
CA PHE A 156 9.72 11.38 -4.92
C PHE A 156 10.38 10.87 -6.19
N VAL A 157 9.58 10.64 -7.23
CA VAL A 157 10.00 9.88 -8.42
C VAL A 157 9.57 10.54 -9.72
N ASN A 158 10.30 10.26 -10.78
CA ASN A 158 9.83 10.52 -12.13
C ASN A 158 8.94 9.35 -12.58
N PHE A 159 7.64 9.58 -12.71
CA PHE A 159 6.68 8.54 -13.05
C PHE A 159 6.97 7.82 -14.37
N SER A 160 7.50 8.54 -15.36
CA SER A 160 7.86 7.96 -16.67
C SER A 160 9.06 7.02 -16.60
N ALA A 161 9.97 7.24 -15.65
CA ALA A 161 11.23 6.52 -15.55
C ALA A 161 11.35 5.69 -14.24
N TYR A 162 10.25 5.54 -13.49
CA TYR A 162 10.27 4.83 -12.22
C TYR A 162 10.62 3.34 -12.39
N ASP A 163 11.63 2.88 -11.64
CA ASP A 163 11.97 1.47 -11.51
C ASP A 163 11.26 0.88 -10.27
N PRO A 164 10.31 -0.06 -10.43
CA PRO A 164 9.55 -0.63 -9.33
C PRO A 164 10.29 -1.70 -8.51
N ALA A 165 11.54 -2.00 -8.80
CA ALA A 165 12.28 -3.10 -8.15
C ALA A 165 12.33 -2.96 -6.63
N SER A 166 12.55 -1.75 -6.12
CA SER A 166 12.59 -1.45 -4.68
C SER A 166 11.21 -1.65 -4.02
N LEU A 167 10.15 -1.14 -4.64
CA LEU A 167 8.77 -1.31 -4.20
C LEU A 167 8.38 -2.78 -4.15
N LEU A 168 8.63 -3.51 -5.24
CA LEU A 168 8.33 -4.94 -5.32
C LEU A 168 9.08 -5.75 -4.24
N GLN A 169 10.36 -5.45 -4.02
CA GLN A 169 11.15 -6.11 -2.98
C GLN A 169 10.59 -5.84 -1.58
N ARG A 170 10.11 -4.62 -1.32
CA ARG A 170 9.47 -4.26 -0.04
C ARG A 170 8.16 -5.04 0.15
N LEU A 171 7.30 -5.10 -0.86
CA LEU A 171 6.04 -5.85 -0.81
C LEU A 171 6.26 -7.36 -0.61
N LYS A 172 7.23 -7.95 -1.31
CA LYS A 172 7.62 -9.36 -1.11
C LYS A 172 8.11 -9.63 0.32
N SER A 173 8.93 -8.73 0.84
CA SER A 173 9.41 -8.84 2.24
C SER A 173 8.25 -8.72 3.23
N ARG A 174 7.31 -7.80 2.98
CA ARG A 174 6.12 -7.61 3.83
C ARG A 174 5.22 -8.84 3.82
N ARG A 175 4.93 -9.39 2.65
CA ARG A 175 4.19 -10.66 2.50
C ARG A 175 4.84 -11.77 3.31
N GLY A 176 6.15 -11.92 3.23
CA GLY A 176 6.90 -12.89 4.01
C GLY A 176 6.71 -12.73 5.52
N ILE A 177 6.83 -11.50 6.04
CA ILE A 177 6.63 -11.21 7.46
C ILE A 177 5.22 -11.61 7.92
N LEU A 178 4.19 -11.19 7.20
CA LEU A 178 2.80 -11.50 7.55
C LEU A 178 2.50 -13.00 7.48
N THR A 179 3.10 -13.72 6.53
CA THR A 179 2.96 -15.19 6.43
C THR A 179 3.54 -15.89 7.65
N VAL A 180 4.68 -15.45 8.16
CA VAL A 180 5.29 -16.04 9.37
C VAL A 180 4.50 -15.71 10.62
N ASP A 181 4.03 -14.49 10.76
CA ASP A 181 3.21 -14.09 11.91
C ASP A 181 1.92 -14.89 11.98
N ASN A 182 1.28 -15.16 10.85
CA ASN A 182 0.12 -16.05 10.79
C ASN A 182 0.45 -17.50 11.17
N LYS A 183 1.60 -18.03 10.75
CA LYS A 183 2.05 -19.40 11.09
C LYS A 183 2.44 -19.56 12.57
N ARG A 184 2.85 -18.46 13.23
CA ARG A 184 3.20 -18.47 14.67
C ARG A 184 2.00 -18.44 15.60
N GLY A 185 0.79 -18.58 15.08
CA GLY A 185 -0.43 -18.68 15.89
C GLY A 185 -0.78 -17.38 16.62
N ARG A 186 -0.23 -16.24 16.21
CA ARG A 186 -0.75 -14.97 16.70
C ARG A 186 -2.14 -14.77 16.09
N PRO A 187 -3.22 -14.79 16.89
CA PRO A 187 -4.54 -14.56 16.37
C PRO A 187 -4.54 -13.18 15.71
N ARG A 188 -5.12 -13.05 14.52
CA ARG A 188 -5.55 -11.74 14.02
C ARG A 188 -6.45 -11.19 15.12
N VAL A 189 -6.00 -10.16 15.80
CA VAL A 189 -6.83 -9.49 16.80
C VAL A 189 -7.96 -8.83 16.03
N GLY A 190 -9.06 -9.57 15.90
CA GLY A 190 -10.29 -9.00 15.41
C GLY A 190 -10.69 -7.90 16.39
N ARG A 191 -10.92 -6.69 15.89
CA ARG A 191 -11.54 -5.64 16.70
C ARG A 191 -12.80 -6.23 17.31
N LYS A 192 -12.94 -6.13 18.63
CA LYS A 192 -14.24 -6.33 19.24
C LYS A 192 -15.19 -5.28 18.66
N PRO A 193 -16.37 -5.69 18.19
CA PRO A 193 -17.39 -4.70 17.80
C PRO A 193 -17.65 -3.81 19.02
N ARG A 194 -17.63 -2.51 18.77
CA ARG A 194 -18.07 -1.50 19.76
C ARG A 194 -19.57 -1.54 19.91
#